data_0500c80b6c68ee7986a8e981dedeea12
#
_entry.id   0500c80b6c68ee7986a8e981dedeea12
#
_cell.length_a   1.000
_cell.length_b   1.000
_cell.length_c   1.000
_cell.angle_alpha   90.00
_cell.angle_beta   90.00
_cell.angle_gamma   90.00
#
_symmetry.space_group_name_H-M   'P 1'
#
loop_
_entity.id
_entity.type
_entity.pdbx_description
1 polymer ?
#
loop_
_entity_poly.entity_id
_entity_poly.type
_entity_poly.pdbx_seq_one_letter_code
_entity_poly.pdbx_strand_id
1 'polypeptide(L)'
;MKKIKVTLIGESKVGKTSLINQYVNNKFEDEYLMTIGNDKLIKEIEINENKVRLEIWDTIGQESLRSANKIFMKNTDIALIVYDITNRQSFENLNEFYEELIKMNERDKMIIGIAANKSDLYENTEVNREEGEEYAKKINALYFESTATDHENVVNIFEELIKVYIENNKEVIEQNNNLQSTNISQKNDNIDNIIKEPLGNELDQDIHPDNCWDKSCKKCHIF
;
A
#
# COMPACT_ATOMS: atom_id res chain seq x y z
N MET A 1 0.16 -10.21 8.80
CA MET A 1 -0.51 -9.59 7.64
C MET A 1 0.54 -8.86 6.82
N LYS A 2 0.72 -9.25 5.56
CA LYS A 2 1.71 -8.63 4.66
C LYS A 2 1.24 -7.24 4.24
N LYS A 3 2.17 -6.28 4.18
CA LYS A 3 1.92 -4.96 3.62
C LYS A 3 2.36 -4.96 2.16
N ILE A 4 1.56 -4.37 1.30
CA ILE A 4 1.83 -4.18 -0.12
C ILE A 4 1.66 -2.70 -0.42
N LYS A 5 2.72 -2.08 -0.92
CA LYS A 5 2.68 -0.69 -1.34
C LYS A 5 2.25 -0.58 -2.80
N VAL A 6 1.11 0.06 -3.01
CA VAL A 6 0.57 0.36 -4.35
C VAL A 6 0.73 1.85 -4.61
N THR A 7 1.37 2.21 -5.72
CA THR A 7 1.57 3.61 -6.10
C THR A 7 0.94 3.89 -7.45
N LEU A 8 0.04 4.89 -7.52
CA LEU A 8 -0.51 5.37 -8.78
C LEU A 8 0.29 6.58 -9.25
N ILE A 9 0.75 6.54 -10.50
CA ILE A 9 1.56 7.59 -11.13
C ILE A 9 1.01 7.93 -12.51
N GLY A 10 1.28 9.12 -13.00
CA GLY A 10 0.81 9.62 -14.29
C GLY A 10 0.54 11.11 -14.22
N GLU A 11 0.16 11.70 -15.34
CA GLU A 11 -0.13 13.12 -15.48
C GLU A 11 -1.24 13.62 -14.55
N SER A 12 -1.34 14.95 -14.43
CA SER A 12 -2.49 15.56 -13.77
C SER A 12 -3.78 15.29 -14.56
N LYS A 13 -4.90 15.13 -13.86
CA LYS A 13 -6.24 14.95 -14.45
C LYS A 13 -6.48 13.63 -15.19
N VAL A 14 -5.54 12.68 -15.20
CA VAL A 14 -5.76 11.37 -15.81
C VAL A 14 -6.69 10.46 -14.99
N GLY A 15 -7.06 10.85 -13.75
CA GLY A 15 -8.04 10.14 -12.92
C GLY A 15 -7.46 9.21 -11.86
N LYS A 16 -6.19 9.37 -11.45
CA LYS A 16 -5.57 8.54 -10.38
C LYS A 16 -6.39 8.55 -9.09
N THR A 17 -6.68 9.75 -8.57
CA THR A 17 -7.48 9.94 -7.36
C THR A 17 -8.87 9.34 -7.49
N SER A 18 -9.51 9.48 -8.66
CA SER A 18 -10.84 8.90 -8.92
C SER A 18 -10.82 7.38 -8.89
N LEU A 19 -9.79 6.73 -9.48
CA LEU A 19 -9.59 5.28 -9.42
C LEU A 19 -9.39 4.81 -7.98
N ILE A 20 -8.58 5.52 -7.19
CA ILE A 20 -8.34 5.18 -5.79
C ILE A 20 -9.61 5.32 -4.96
N ASN A 21 -10.34 6.43 -5.11
CA ASN A 21 -11.59 6.67 -4.39
C ASN A 21 -12.66 5.62 -4.75
N GLN A 22 -12.74 5.24 -6.02
CA GLN A 22 -13.63 4.18 -6.46
C GLN A 22 -13.23 2.84 -5.85
N TYR A 23 -11.95 2.50 -5.84
CA TYR A 23 -11.48 1.24 -5.26
C TYR A 23 -11.68 1.16 -3.74
N VAL A 24 -11.34 2.23 -3.02
CA VAL A 24 -11.34 2.22 -1.55
C VAL A 24 -12.73 2.48 -0.98
N ASN A 25 -13.43 3.49 -1.51
CA ASN A 25 -14.65 4.06 -0.94
C ASN A 25 -15.91 3.74 -1.74
N ASN A 26 -15.80 3.10 -2.92
CA ASN A 26 -16.89 2.93 -3.87
C ASN A 26 -17.58 4.27 -4.20
N LYS A 27 -16.76 5.31 -4.47
CA LYS A 27 -17.24 6.66 -4.77
C LYS A 27 -16.57 7.20 -6.01
N PHE A 28 -17.38 7.76 -6.89
CA PHE A 28 -16.96 8.55 -8.04
C PHE A 28 -17.50 9.98 -7.88
N GLU A 29 -16.65 10.97 -8.03
CA GLU A 29 -17.01 12.39 -7.99
C GLU A 29 -16.60 13.02 -9.33
N ASP A 30 -17.57 13.64 -10.01
CA ASP A 30 -17.35 14.30 -11.31
C ASP A 30 -16.53 15.60 -11.19
N GLU A 31 -16.54 16.21 -10.00
CA GLU A 31 -15.78 17.43 -9.78
C GLU A 31 -14.29 17.13 -9.61
N TYR A 32 -13.48 17.72 -10.48
CA TYR A 32 -12.03 17.66 -10.35
C TYR A 32 -11.55 18.54 -9.20
N LEU A 33 -11.17 17.91 -8.10
CA LEU A 33 -10.41 18.54 -7.04
C LEU A 33 -8.93 18.21 -7.24
N MET A 34 -8.11 19.26 -7.33
CA MET A 34 -6.65 19.07 -7.46
C MET A 34 -6.10 18.42 -6.20
N THR A 35 -5.36 17.33 -6.36
CA THR A 35 -4.63 16.69 -5.26
C THR A 35 -3.52 17.62 -4.78
N ILE A 36 -3.63 18.17 -3.57
CA ILE A 36 -2.69 19.16 -3.02
C ILE A 36 -1.50 18.49 -2.33
N GLY A 37 -1.64 17.21 -1.94
CA GLY A 37 -0.61 16.44 -1.25
C GLY A 37 -0.58 14.99 -1.74
N ASN A 38 0.44 14.24 -1.31
CA ASN A 38 0.43 12.81 -1.54
C ASN A 38 -0.32 12.14 -0.39
N ASP A 39 -1.48 11.61 -0.67
CA ASP A 39 -2.32 10.93 0.31
C ASP A 39 -2.06 9.43 0.33
N LYS A 40 -2.06 8.86 1.53
CA LYS A 40 -1.97 7.43 1.73
C LYS A 40 -3.29 6.89 2.25
N LEU A 41 -3.92 6.01 1.47
CA LEU A 41 -5.08 5.25 1.90
C LEU A 41 -4.70 3.82 2.27
N ILE A 42 -5.46 3.23 3.18
CA ILE A 42 -5.22 1.87 3.66
C ILE A 42 -6.48 1.06 3.40
N LYS A 43 -6.30 -0.10 2.77
CA LYS A 43 -7.37 -1.09 2.58
C LYS A 43 -6.87 -2.47 2.97
N GLU A 44 -7.63 -3.17 3.80
CA GLU A 44 -7.37 -4.57 4.15
C GLU A 44 -8.25 -5.45 3.29
N ILE A 45 -7.66 -6.43 2.64
CA ILE A 45 -8.35 -7.35 1.75
C ILE A 45 -7.88 -8.78 2.00
N GLU A 46 -8.69 -9.75 1.55
CA GLU A 46 -8.35 -11.16 1.54
C GLU A 46 -8.41 -11.68 0.10
N ILE A 47 -7.28 -12.16 -0.41
CA ILE A 47 -7.18 -12.74 -1.75
C ILE A 47 -6.49 -14.09 -1.64
N ASN A 48 -7.13 -15.16 -2.15
CA ASN A 48 -6.59 -16.53 -2.13
C ASN A 48 -6.11 -16.93 -0.72
N GLU A 49 -6.96 -16.70 0.30
CA GLU A 49 -6.67 -16.99 1.73
C GLU A 49 -5.53 -16.13 2.34
N ASN A 50 -4.96 -15.21 1.58
CA ASN A 50 -3.95 -14.29 2.07
C ASN A 50 -4.58 -12.99 2.52
N LYS A 51 -4.43 -12.67 3.81
CA LYS A 51 -4.79 -11.34 4.35
C LYS A 51 -3.65 -10.37 4.09
N VAL A 52 -3.94 -9.35 3.29
CA VAL A 52 -2.97 -8.31 2.93
C VAL A 52 -3.49 -6.93 3.30
N ARG A 53 -2.57 -6.05 3.67
CA ARG A 53 -2.83 -4.65 3.93
C ARG A 53 -2.21 -3.83 2.80
N LEU A 54 -3.06 -3.20 2.01
CA LEU A 54 -2.64 -2.31 0.95
C LEU A 54 -2.37 -0.91 1.51
N GLU A 55 -1.22 -0.35 1.19
CA GLU A 55 -0.90 1.05 1.38
C GLU A 55 -0.90 1.71 -0.01
N ILE A 56 -2.01 2.38 -0.33
CA ILE A 56 -2.24 2.97 -1.65
C ILE A 56 -1.84 4.44 -1.60
N TRP A 57 -0.94 4.83 -2.49
CA TRP A 57 -0.40 6.18 -2.56
C TRP A 57 -0.93 6.90 -3.79
N ASP A 58 -1.68 7.98 -3.55
CA ASP A 58 -2.08 8.93 -4.57
C ASP A 58 -0.97 9.95 -4.77
N THR A 59 -0.45 10.07 -5.98
CA THR A 59 0.63 10.99 -6.28
C THR A 59 0.12 12.23 -7.02
N ILE A 60 0.78 13.36 -6.76
CA ILE A 60 0.47 14.61 -7.45
C ILE A 60 0.92 14.49 -8.91
N GLY A 61 -0.01 14.72 -9.85
CA GLY A 61 0.27 14.63 -11.28
C GLY A 61 0.93 15.87 -11.91
N GLN A 62 1.19 16.93 -11.13
CA GLN A 62 1.77 18.16 -11.67
C GLN A 62 3.28 18.07 -11.89
N GLU A 63 3.76 18.50 -13.04
CA GLU A 63 5.17 18.51 -13.41
C GLU A 63 6.05 19.30 -12.42
N SER A 64 5.56 20.43 -11.93
CA SER A 64 6.26 21.26 -10.94
C SER A 64 6.54 20.56 -9.60
N LEU A 65 5.83 19.47 -9.30
CA LEU A 65 5.93 18.72 -8.05
C LEU A 65 6.48 17.30 -8.25
N ARG A 66 6.97 16.96 -9.44
CA ARG A 66 7.58 15.63 -9.73
C ARG A 66 8.71 15.26 -8.76
N SER A 67 9.51 16.23 -8.34
CA SER A 67 10.59 15.99 -7.38
C SER A 67 10.07 15.49 -6.01
N ALA A 68 8.89 15.93 -5.59
CA ALA A 68 8.26 15.45 -4.36
C ALA A 68 7.74 14.02 -4.52
N ASN A 69 7.26 13.64 -5.70
CA ASN A 69 6.77 12.30 -5.99
C ASN A 69 7.84 11.20 -5.88
N LYS A 70 9.12 11.52 -6.12
CA LYS A 70 10.22 10.55 -6.06
C LYS A 70 10.31 9.82 -4.73
N ILE A 71 10.05 10.51 -3.62
CA ILE A 71 10.07 9.90 -2.29
C ILE A 71 8.95 8.85 -2.16
N PHE A 72 7.80 9.13 -2.77
CA PHE A 72 6.62 8.25 -2.71
C PHE A 72 6.69 7.07 -3.67
N MET A 73 7.49 7.18 -4.75
CA MET A 73 7.76 6.07 -5.67
C MET A 73 8.72 5.02 -5.12
N LYS A 74 9.49 5.35 -4.07
CA LYS A 74 10.47 4.43 -3.50
C LYS A 74 9.81 3.27 -2.76
N ASN A 75 10.39 2.07 -2.90
CA ASN A 75 9.90 0.83 -2.28
C ASN A 75 8.44 0.51 -2.70
N THR A 76 8.12 0.73 -3.97
CA THR A 76 6.84 0.37 -4.55
C THR A 76 6.81 -1.11 -4.89
N ASP A 77 5.82 -1.83 -4.41
CA ASP A 77 5.59 -3.25 -4.74
C ASP A 77 4.77 -3.38 -6.03
N ILE A 78 3.75 -2.54 -6.18
CA ILE A 78 2.87 -2.48 -7.34
C ILE A 78 2.76 -1.04 -7.81
N ALA A 79 3.06 -0.78 -9.08
CA ALA A 79 2.86 0.52 -9.70
C ALA A 79 1.74 0.44 -10.74
N LEU A 80 0.79 1.36 -10.69
CA LEU A 80 -0.20 1.56 -11.74
C LEU A 80 0.07 2.91 -12.41
N ILE A 81 0.55 2.86 -13.66
CA ILE A 81 0.82 4.06 -14.46
C ILE A 81 -0.43 4.35 -15.26
N VAL A 82 -1.01 5.52 -15.04
CA VAL A 82 -2.33 5.90 -15.57
C VAL A 82 -2.18 6.97 -16.62
N TYR A 83 -2.84 6.78 -17.75
CA TYR A 83 -3.04 7.79 -18.78
C TYR A 83 -4.52 7.94 -19.12
N ASP A 84 -4.89 9.04 -19.76
CA ASP A 84 -6.24 9.36 -20.21
C ASP A 84 -6.33 9.08 -21.71
N ILE A 85 -7.22 8.19 -22.16
CA ILE A 85 -7.37 7.85 -23.58
C ILE A 85 -7.74 9.04 -24.44
N THR A 86 -8.32 10.10 -23.84
CA THR A 86 -8.72 11.33 -24.51
C THR A 86 -7.63 12.42 -24.49
N ASN A 87 -6.43 12.06 -24.01
CA ASN A 87 -5.30 13.00 -23.92
C ASN A 87 -4.00 12.32 -24.37
N ARG A 88 -3.65 12.56 -25.63
CA ARG A 88 -2.43 12.02 -26.26
C ARG A 88 -1.17 12.32 -25.48
N GLN A 89 -1.03 13.54 -24.94
CA GLN A 89 0.16 13.94 -24.20
C GLN A 89 0.36 13.08 -22.94
N SER A 90 -0.72 12.69 -22.26
CA SER A 90 -0.62 11.83 -21.05
C SER A 90 -0.07 10.44 -21.37
N PHE A 91 -0.33 9.93 -22.58
CA PHE A 91 0.24 8.69 -23.07
C PHE A 91 1.72 8.84 -23.47
N GLU A 92 2.07 9.89 -24.18
CA GLU A 92 3.45 10.17 -24.60
C GLU A 92 4.39 10.32 -23.40
N ASN A 93 3.90 10.87 -22.29
CA ASN A 93 4.66 11.05 -21.06
C ASN A 93 4.79 9.77 -20.20
N LEU A 94 4.14 8.64 -20.55
CA LEU A 94 4.25 7.39 -19.80
C LEU A 94 5.68 6.93 -19.60
N ASN A 95 6.52 7.08 -20.63
CA ASN A 95 7.91 6.66 -20.56
C ASN A 95 8.72 7.44 -19.52
N GLU A 96 8.42 8.70 -19.29
CA GLU A 96 9.09 9.50 -18.26
C GLU A 96 8.75 8.97 -16.86
N PHE A 97 7.46 8.68 -16.59
CA PHE A 97 7.03 8.10 -15.33
C PHE A 97 7.63 6.72 -15.09
N TYR A 98 7.67 5.88 -16.13
CA TYR A 98 8.29 4.56 -16.05
C TYR A 98 9.79 4.67 -15.72
N GLU A 99 10.53 5.53 -16.42
CA GLU A 99 11.97 5.75 -16.18
C GLU A 99 12.26 6.28 -14.77
N GLU A 100 11.42 7.18 -14.26
CA GLU A 100 11.54 7.66 -12.89
C GLU A 100 11.28 6.56 -11.87
N LEU A 101 10.27 5.72 -12.12
CA LEU A 101 9.90 4.61 -11.25
C LEU A 101 11.02 3.56 -11.14
N ILE A 102 11.61 3.14 -12.28
CA ILE A 102 12.67 2.11 -12.28
C ILE A 102 14.00 2.61 -11.73
N LYS A 103 14.27 3.93 -11.76
CA LYS A 103 15.44 4.53 -11.09
C LYS A 103 15.36 4.43 -9.57
N MET A 104 14.16 4.32 -9.01
CA MET A 104 13.92 4.29 -7.57
C MET A 104 13.68 2.89 -7.02
N ASN A 105 13.43 1.90 -7.87
CA ASN A 105 13.01 0.55 -7.49
C ASN A 105 13.73 -0.51 -8.32
N GLU A 106 13.84 -1.71 -7.75
CA GLU A 106 14.30 -2.88 -8.50
C GLU A 106 13.16 -3.38 -9.41
N ARG A 107 13.37 -3.32 -10.75
CA ARG A 107 12.33 -3.65 -11.74
C ARG A 107 11.75 -5.05 -11.55
N ASP A 108 12.61 -6.02 -11.26
CA ASP A 108 12.22 -7.44 -11.18
C ASP A 108 11.40 -7.80 -9.95
N LYS A 109 11.37 -6.93 -8.95
CA LYS A 109 10.60 -7.11 -7.71
C LYS A 109 9.24 -6.42 -7.74
N MET A 110 8.98 -5.62 -8.76
CA MET A 110 7.81 -4.76 -8.84
C MET A 110 6.86 -5.21 -9.93
N ILE A 111 5.55 -5.24 -9.63
CA ILE A 111 4.52 -5.43 -10.65
C ILE A 111 4.13 -4.06 -11.21
N ILE A 112 4.08 -3.96 -12.53
CA ILE A 112 3.67 -2.74 -13.22
C ILE A 112 2.39 -3.02 -14.01
N GLY A 113 1.41 -2.13 -13.84
CA GLY A 113 0.21 -2.04 -14.68
C GLY A 113 0.18 -0.70 -15.42
N ILE A 114 -0.36 -0.73 -16.63
CA ILE A 114 -0.72 0.45 -17.42
C ILE A 114 -2.24 0.53 -17.46
N ALA A 115 -2.81 1.64 -17.02
CA ALA A 115 -4.26 1.88 -17.05
C ALA A 115 -4.59 2.93 -18.11
N ALA A 116 -5.27 2.51 -19.16
CA ALA A 116 -5.92 3.35 -20.17
C ALA A 116 -7.25 3.85 -19.58
N ASN A 117 -7.20 4.97 -18.88
CA ASN A 117 -8.34 5.45 -18.10
C ASN A 117 -9.30 6.32 -18.92
N LYS A 118 -10.50 6.48 -18.39
CA LYS A 118 -11.65 7.14 -19.00
C LYS A 118 -12.15 6.42 -20.27
N SER A 119 -12.08 5.09 -20.26
CA SER A 119 -12.54 4.25 -21.38
C SER A 119 -14.02 4.42 -21.71
N ASP A 120 -14.81 5.01 -20.80
CA ASP A 120 -16.19 5.44 -21.01
C ASP A 120 -16.30 6.60 -22.02
N LEU A 121 -15.24 7.39 -22.22
CA LEU A 121 -15.19 8.51 -23.16
C LEU A 121 -14.68 8.11 -24.57
N TYR A 122 -15.03 6.91 -25.01
CA TYR A 122 -14.53 6.27 -26.24
C TYR A 122 -14.73 7.10 -27.51
N GLU A 123 -15.77 7.97 -27.54
CA GLU A 123 -16.02 8.88 -28.69
C GLU A 123 -14.91 9.94 -28.88
N ASN A 124 -14.16 10.25 -27.82
CA ASN A 124 -13.10 11.24 -27.84
C ASN A 124 -11.70 10.61 -27.76
N THR A 125 -11.58 9.34 -28.13
CA THR A 125 -10.31 8.59 -28.03
C THR A 125 -9.24 9.21 -28.95
N GLU A 126 -8.11 9.61 -28.35
CA GLU A 126 -6.90 10.04 -29.03
C GLU A 126 -5.81 8.97 -29.06
N VAL A 127 -5.88 7.99 -28.13
CA VAL A 127 -4.95 6.87 -28.02
C VAL A 127 -5.73 5.58 -28.10
N ASN A 128 -5.49 4.79 -29.15
CA ASN A 128 -6.19 3.54 -29.33
C ASN A 128 -5.64 2.44 -28.41
N ARG A 129 -6.38 1.36 -28.27
CA ARG A 129 -6.05 0.23 -27.39
C ARG A 129 -4.73 -0.43 -27.80
N GLU A 130 -4.52 -0.63 -29.07
CA GLU A 130 -3.34 -1.32 -29.61
C GLU A 130 -2.05 -0.59 -29.22
N GLU A 131 -2.04 0.75 -29.23
CA GLU A 131 -0.89 1.55 -28.82
C GLU A 131 -0.57 1.36 -27.33
N GLY A 132 -1.61 1.31 -26.49
CA GLY A 132 -1.48 1.07 -25.05
C GLY A 132 -0.96 -0.34 -24.74
N GLU A 133 -1.49 -1.36 -25.42
CA GLU A 133 -1.04 -2.75 -25.30
C GLU A 133 0.41 -2.93 -25.76
N GLU A 134 0.79 -2.32 -26.88
CA GLU A 134 2.16 -2.36 -27.39
C GLU A 134 3.14 -1.73 -26.42
N TYR A 135 2.79 -0.58 -25.85
CA TYR A 135 3.62 0.07 -24.84
C TYR A 135 3.75 -0.78 -23.58
N ALA A 136 2.65 -1.32 -23.05
CA ALA A 136 2.68 -2.20 -21.89
C ALA A 136 3.55 -3.44 -22.14
N LYS A 137 3.42 -4.07 -23.31
CA LYS A 137 4.24 -5.21 -23.71
C LYS A 137 5.73 -4.85 -23.80
N LYS A 138 6.07 -3.68 -24.35
CA LYS A 138 7.45 -3.19 -24.47
C LYS A 138 8.16 -3.10 -23.11
N ILE A 139 7.44 -2.68 -22.07
CA ILE A 139 7.99 -2.52 -20.72
C ILE A 139 7.70 -3.72 -19.81
N ASN A 140 7.14 -4.81 -20.35
CA ASN A 140 6.70 -6.01 -19.61
C ASN A 140 5.74 -5.65 -18.45
N ALA A 141 4.69 -4.89 -18.75
CA ALA A 141 3.63 -4.50 -17.81
C ALA A 141 2.29 -5.13 -18.19
N LEU A 142 1.38 -5.22 -17.24
CA LEU A 142 -0.01 -5.59 -17.48
C LEU A 142 -0.76 -4.39 -18.09
N TYR A 143 -1.69 -4.64 -19.00
CA TYR A 143 -2.50 -3.59 -19.62
C TYR A 143 -3.97 -3.70 -19.19
N PHE A 144 -4.58 -2.57 -18.87
CA PHE A 144 -5.97 -2.47 -18.45
C PHE A 144 -6.67 -1.29 -19.12
N GLU A 145 -7.85 -1.52 -19.65
CA GLU A 145 -8.82 -0.45 -19.91
C GLU A 145 -9.55 -0.14 -18.60
N SER A 146 -9.58 1.11 -18.20
CA SER A 146 -10.17 1.51 -16.92
C SER A 146 -11.13 2.68 -17.06
N THR A 147 -12.14 2.66 -16.21
CA THR A 147 -13.00 3.82 -15.94
C THR A 147 -13.30 3.91 -14.47
N ALA A 148 -13.17 5.09 -13.90
CA ALA A 148 -13.52 5.31 -12.49
C ALA A 148 -15.03 5.33 -12.24
N THR A 149 -15.86 5.30 -13.29
CA THR A 149 -17.31 5.24 -13.19
C THR A 149 -17.85 3.84 -12.90
N ASP A 150 -17.02 2.80 -13.14
CA ASP A 150 -17.37 1.40 -12.92
C ASP A 150 -16.52 0.80 -11.78
N HIS A 151 -17.18 0.52 -10.65
CA HIS A 151 -16.54 -0.05 -9.47
C HIS A 151 -15.94 -1.45 -9.72
N GLU A 152 -16.67 -2.31 -10.42
CA GLU A 152 -16.22 -3.67 -10.68
C GLU A 152 -14.98 -3.69 -11.57
N ASN A 153 -14.96 -2.84 -12.60
CA ASN A 153 -13.80 -2.65 -13.46
C ASN A 153 -12.55 -2.27 -12.62
N VAL A 154 -12.69 -1.28 -11.74
CA VAL A 154 -11.58 -0.82 -10.90
C VAL A 154 -11.12 -1.89 -9.92
N VAL A 155 -12.06 -2.59 -9.26
CA VAL A 155 -11.72 -3.68 -8.32
C VAL A 155 -10.94 -4.77 -9.02
N ASN A 156 -11.36 -5.19 -10.21
CA ASN A 156 -10.70 -6.23 -10.99
C ASN A 156 -9.24 -5.87 -11.33
N ILE A 157 -8.96 -4.62 -11.68
CA ILE A 157 -7.61 -4.14 -11.98
C ILE A 157 -6.69 -4.29 -10.76
N PHE A 158 -7.13 -3.79 -9.60
CA PHE A 158 -6.33 -3.89 -8.38
C PHE A 158 -6.13 -5.33 -7.94
N GLU A 159 -7.17 -6.15 -7.98
CA GLU A 159 -7.10 -7.56 -7.60
C GLU A 159 -6.15 -8.36 -8.50
N GLU A 160 -6.18 -8.14 -9.82
CA GLU A 160 -5.30 -8.83 -10.74
C GLU A 160 -3.83 -8.47 -10.49
N LEU A 161 -3.52 -7.19 -10.31
CA LEU A 161 -2.18 -6.75 -9.94
C LEU A 161 -1.69 -7.38 -8.64
N ILE A 162 -2.56 -7.45 -7.63
CA ILE A 162 -2.22 -8.03 -6.33
C ILE A 162 -2.05 -9.54 -6.43
N LYS A 163 -2.89 -10.25 -7.20
CA LYS A 163 -2.77 -11.69 -7.45
C LYS A 163 -1.41 -12.02 -8.07
N VAL A 164 -1.03 -11.30 -9.12
CA VAL A 164 0.27 -11.47 -9.78
C VAL A 164 1.43 -11.20 -8.81
N TYR A 165 1.32 -10.15 -7.99
CA TYR A 165 2.34 -9.84 -6.99
C TYR A 165 2.47 -10.95 -5.94
N ILE A 166 1.36 -11.49 -5.43
CA ILE A 166 1.36 -12.59 -4.46
C ILE A 166 1.97 -13.84 -5.08
N GLU A 167 1.61 -14.16 -6.32
CA GLU A 167 2.13 -15.35 -7.03
C GLU A 167 3.64 -15.28 -7.22
N ASN A 168 4.16 -14.14 -7.65
CA ASN A 168 5.60 -13.95 -7.83
C ASN A 168 6.39 -13.95 -6.51
N ASN A 169 5.72 -13.74 -5.37
CA ASN A 169 6.35 -13.66 -4.06
C ASN A 169 5.91 -14.76 -3.08
N LYS A 170 5.32 -15.87 -3.56
CA LYS A 170 4.79 -16.96 -2.70
C LYS A 170 5.81 -17.50 -1.72
N GLU A 171 7.01 -17.82 -2.16
CA GLU A 171 8.06 -18.40 -1.29
C GLU A 171 8.44 -17.46 -0.14
N VAL A 172 8.52 -16.15 -0.40
CA VAL A 172 8.84 -15.13 0.63
C VAL A 172 7.67 -14.95 1.61
N ILE A 173 6.44 -15.07 1.12
CA ILE A 173 5.23 -14.92 1.94
C ILE A 173 5.09 -16.11 2.89
N GLU A 174 5.29 -17.34 2.43
CA GLU A 174 5.19 -18.55 3.23
C GLU A 174 6.27 -18.59 4.32
N GLN A 175 7.51 -18.19 4.02
CA GLN A 175 8.60 -18.10 5.00
C GLN A 175 8.28 -17.10 6.12
N ASN A 176 7.74 -15.93 5.79
CA ASN A 176 7.38 -14.91 6.76
C ASN A 176 6.19 -15.32 7.65
N ASN A 177 5.22 -16.05 7.12
CA ASN A 177 4.10 -16.57 7.88
C ASN A 177 4.55 -17.67 8.87
N ASN A 178 5.47 -18.53 8.46
CA ASN A 178 6.05 -19.57 9.32
C ASN A 178 6.89 -18.98 10.46
N LEU A 179 7.66 -17.93 10.22
CA LEU A 179 8.43 -17.22 11.25
C LEU A 179 7.54 -16.52 12.29
N GLN A 180 6.39 -16.01 11.89
CA GLN A 180 5.44 -15.39 12.84
C GLN A 180 4.75 -16.43 13.71
N SER A 181 4.38 -17.59 13.17
CA SER A 181 3.77 -18.69 13.92
C SER A 181 4.74 -19.30 14.94
N THR A 182 6.01 -19.48 14.60
CA THR A 182 7.05 -19.96 15.52
C THR A 182 7.35 -18.99 16.66
N ASN A 183 7.34 -17.69 16.40
CA ASN A 183 7.55 -16.66 17.42
C ASN A 183 6.38 -16.56 18.42
N ILE A 184 5.15 -16.84 17.99
CA ILE A 184 3.97 -16.87 18.87
C ILE A 184 4.01 -18.12 19.75
N SER A 185 4.40 -19.29 19.20
CA SER A 185 4.53 -20.54 19.95
C SER A 185 5.61 -20.41 21.03
N GLN A 186 6.79 -19.84 20.71
CA GLN A 186 7.87 -19.62 21.69
C GLN A 186 7.51 -18.62 22.80
N LYS A 187 6.67 -17.61 22.51
CA LYS A 187 6.16 -16.71 23.56
C LYS A 187 5.19 -17.39 24.50
N ASN A 188 4.34 -18.27 24.00
CA ASN A 188 3.40 -19.04 24.83
C ASN A 188 4.12 -20.05 25.69
N ASP A 189 5.14 -20.75 25.19
CA ASP A 189 5.95 -21.70 25.95
C ASP A 189 6.73 -21.02 27.10
N ASN A 190 7.16 -19.76 26.92
CA ASN A 190 7.80 -18.97 27.97
C ASN A 190 6.82 -18.51 29.05
N ILE A 191 5.56 -18.23 28.71
CA ILE A 191 4.54 -17.85 29.68
C ILE A 191 4.13 -19.09 30.52
N ASP A 192 3.96 -20.24 29.89
CA ASP A 192 3.63 -21.47 30.58
C ASP A 192 4.73 -21.98 31.53
N ASN A 193 6.00 -21.68 31.22
CA ASN A 193 7.13 -22.00 32.10
C ASN A 193 7.25 -21.04 33.30
N ILE A 194 6.83 -19.80 33.20
CA ILE A 194 6.82 -18.82 34.30
C ILE A 194 5.72 -19.18 35.32
N ILE A 195 4.62 -19.78 34.88
CA ILE A 195 3.48 -20.15 35.75
C ILE A 195 3.77 -21.46 36.51
N LYS A 196 4.75 -22.25 36.13
CA LYS A 196 5.09 -23.55 36.74
C LYS A 196 6.12 -23.55 37.86
N GLU A 197 6.68 -22.38 38.23
CA GLU A 197 7.48 -22.34 39.45
C GLU A 197 6.61 -22.44 40.69
N PRO A 198 6.80 -23.45 41.57
CA PRO A 198 6.04 -23.55 42.79
C PRO A 198 6.46 -22.45 43.76
N LEU A 199 5.50 -21.69 44.26
CA LEU A 199 5.67 -20.79 45.38
C LEU A 199 6.21 -21.58 46.57
N GLY A 200 7.50 -21.44 46.84
CA GLY A 200 8.13 -22.00 48.02
C GLY A 200 7.48 -21.42 49.26
N ASN A 201 6.94 -22.31 50.09
CA ASN A 201 6.51 -22.00 51.44
C ASN A 201 7.72 -21.61 52.29
N GLU A 202 7.88 -20.36 52.59
CA GLU A 202 8.58 -19.93 53.81
C GLU A 202 7.64 -18.96 54.56
N LEU A 203 6.86 -19.58 55.46
CA LEU A 203 6.33 -18.94 56.65
C LEU A 203 7.43 -19.04 57.70
N ASP A 204 7.97 -17.91 58.18
CA ASP A 204 8.06 -17.66 59.60
C ASP A 204 8.70 -16.34 59.95
N GLN A 205 7.99 -15.66 60.81
CA GLN A 205 8.49 -14.89 61.98
C GLN A 205 8.77 -13.37 61.83
N ASP A 206 7.98 -12.67 62.63
CA ASP A 206 8.23 -11.45 63.40
C ASP A 206 8.31 -10.10 62.65
N ILE A 207 7.15 -9.46 62.57
CA ILE A 207 7.12 -8.02 62.47
C ILE A 207 6.32 -7.46 63.66
N HIS A 208 7.03 -6.90 64.63
CA HIS A 208 6.52 -6.05 65.68
C HIS A 208 5.99 -4.75 65.09
N PRO A 209 4.84 -4.21 65.53
CA PRO A 209 4.32 -2.93 65.06
C PRO A 209 4.85 -1.82 65.96
N ASP A 210 5.83 -1.07 65.51
CA ASP A 210 6.07 0.28 66.02
C ASP A 210 7.11 1.00 65.19
N ASN A 211 6.72 2.15 64.72
CA ASN A 211 7.50 3.28 64.15
C ASN A 211 7.17 3.65 62.71
N CYS A 212 6.04 4.29 62.64
CA CYS A 212 5.76 5.22 61.56
C CYS A 212 5.90 6.63 62.14
N TRP A 213 6.74 7.42 61.56
CA TRP A 213 6.80 8.90 61.55
C TRP A 213 8.26 9.34 61.25
N ASP A 214 8.53 9.61 60.00
CA ASP A 214 9.33 10.79 59.71
C ASP A 214 8.99 11.34 58.32
N LYS A 215 8.83 12.65 58.29
CA LYS A 215 8.51 13.53 57.19
C LYS A 215 9.75 13.73 56.36
N SER A 216 9.72 13.42 55.04
CA SER A 216 10.28 14.28 54.00
C SER A 216 10.29 13.61 52.65
N CYS A 217 9.28 13.84 51.88
CA CYS A 217 9.38 13.69 50.45
C CYS A 217 8.67 14.89 49.78
N LYS A 218 9.49 15.94 49.61
CA LYS A 218 9.18 17.02 48.67
C LYS A 218 9.86 16.65 47.38
N LYS A 219 9.08 16.46 46.29
CA LYS A 219 9.28 16.93 44.92
C LYS A 219 8.50 16.08 43.96
N CYS A 220 7.29 16.44 43.72
CA CYS A 220 6.64 16.29 42.43
C CYS A 220 6.27 17.68 41.95
N HIS A 221 6.87 18.19 40.94
CA HIS A 221 6.43 19.22 40.01
C HIS A 221 6.69 18.66 38.64
N ILE A 222 5.69 18.23 37.91
CA ILE A 222 4.86 18.95 36.93
C ILE A 222 5.71 19.84 36.00
N PHE A 223 5.88 19.34 34.81
CA PHE A 223 5.46 19.98 33.54
C PHE A 223 5.28 18.90 32.49
#